data_6ae01e15c87235c5d38d9e4c819cc71e
#
_entry.id   6ae01e15c87235c5d38d9e4c819cc71e
#
_cell.length_a   1.000
_cell.length_b   1.000
_cell.length_c   1.000
_cell.angle_alpha   90.00
_cell.angle_beta   90.00
_cell.angle_gamma   90.00
#
_symmetry.space_group_name_H-M   'P 1'
#
loop_
_entity.id
_entity.type
_entity.pdbx_description
1 polymer ?
#
loop_
_entity_poly.entity_id
_entity_poly.type
_entity_poly.pdbx_seq_one_letter_code
_entity_poly.pdbx_strand_id
1 'polypeptide(L)'
;MTATVTGLALTVPLGSTAFAALNPTVLRSLHLDAATLEKVQAYDRYRTRETLQRKRAKQALRFARKQIGKPYRWGGTGAGGYDCSGLMMAAWRRAGVKIPRVTYAQYRRVDRKVGIGSLKPGDLIFFHGRSHVGMYVGHGRFLHAPNSGARVRIDRFGAARKRQFAGAVRPGAPAYREWSPSVRELVEKIDRMSAEKRADQPPDSERTPQIPPSHHTNNKKSDNPPITAPGHIPAEKAAPPGGHSTRPDDSAAQAPRSDRPSNESKPEPRPRAVAHPRSFWNGPGTEPWAEYATP
;
A
#
# COMPACT_ATOMS: atom_id res chain seq x y z
N MET A 1 27.73 8.09 55.56
CA MET A 1 26.35 7.59 55.28
C MET A 1 25.95 8.06 53.89
N THR A 2 26.11 7.21 52.90
CA THR A 2 25.81 7.50 51.48
C THR A 2 24.51 6.79 51.11
N ALA A 3 23.47 7.56 50.88
CA ALA A 3 22.18 7.03 50.46
C ALA A 3 22.17 6.82 48.93
N THR A 4 22.09 5.56 48.53
CA THR A 4 21.95 5.14 47.12
C THR A 4 20.46 5.24 46.71
N VAL A 5 20.13 6.19 45.84
CA VAL A 5 18.79 6.29 45.24
C VAL A 5 18.74 5.34 44.06
N THR A 6 18.04 4.22 44.21
CA THR A 6 17.75 3.26 43.15
C THR A 6 16.57 3.79 42.35
N GLY A 7 16.85 4.39 41.20
CA GLY A 7 15.82 4.83 40.25
C GLY A 7 15.20 3.62 39.57
N LEU A 8 13.92 3.36 39.84
CA LEU A 8 13.09 2.38 39.12
C LEU A 8 12.71 3.00 37.75
N ALA A 9 13.40 2.59 36.72
CA ALA A 9 13.01 2.94 35.33
C ALA A 9 11.75 2.14 34.95
N LEU A 10 10.60 2.79 35.01
CA LEU A 10 9.36 2.28 34.40
C LEU A 10 9.53 2.28 32.88
N THR A 11 9.95 1.15 32.33
CA THR A 11 9.87 0.88 30.91
C THR A 11 8.40 0.64 30.55
N VAL A 12 7.71 1.70 30.12
CA VAL A 12 6.41 1.57 29.48
C VAL A 12 6.64 0.85 28.15
N PRO A 13 6.09 -0.38 27.93
CA PRO A 13 6.19 -1.01 26.63
C PRO A 13 5.38 -0.13 25.65
N LEU A 14 6.03 0.41 24.63
CA LEU A 14 5.39 0.99 23.46
C LEU A 14 4.63 -0.14 22.74
N GLY A 15 3.50 -0.53 23.33
CA GLY A 15 2.58 -1.51 22.79
C GLY A 15 2.12 -1.03 21.42
N SER A 16 2.47 -1.80 20.40
CA SER A 16 1.85 -1.72 19.08
C SER A 16 0.35 -1.69 19.28
N THR A 17 -0.28 -0.53 19.16
CA THR A 17 -1.73 -0.40 19.04
C THR A 17 -2.12 -1.00 17.70
N ALA A 18 -2.11 -2.33 17.61
CA ALA A 18 -2.92 -3.02 16.64
C ALA A 18 -4.36 -2.61 16.99
N PHE A 19 -5.00 -1.82 16.14
CA PHE A 19 -6.43 -1.61 16.26
C PHE A 19 -7.07 -2.98 16.15
N ALA A 20 -7.34 -3.60 17.29
CA ALA A 20 -8.14 -4.80 17.35
C ALA A 20 -9.55 -4.41 16.90
N ALA A 21 -10.22 -5.27 16.16
CA ALA A 21 -11.63 -5.12 15.86
C ALA A 21 -12.38 -4.81 17.17
N LEU A 22 -13.42 -3.97 17.09
CA LEU A 22 -14.22 -3.60 18.25
C LEU A 22 -14.62 -4.85 19.04
N ASN A 23 -14.39 -4.82 20.35
CA ASN A 23 -14.68 -5.97 21.20
C ASN A 23 -16.19 -6.29 21.19
N PRO A 24 -16.61 -7.48 20.73
CA PRO A 24 -18.04 -7.81 20.61
C PRO A 24 -18.78 -7.80 21.95
N THR A 25 -18.08 -8.11 23.04
CA THR A 25 -18.69 -8.11 24.39
C THR A 25 -18.97 -6.70 24.85
N VAL A 26 -18.02 -5.76 24.60
CA VAL A 26 -18.23 -4.34 24.91
C VAL A 26 -19.34 -3.75 24.04
N LEU A 27 -19.41 -4.10 22.75
CA LEU A 27 -20.49 -3.64 21.87
C LEU A 27 -21.87 -4.09 22.38
N ARG A 28 -21.99 -5.33 22.83
CA ARG A 28 -23.25 -5.86 23.40
C ARG A 28 -23.65 -5.16 24.70
N SER A 29 -22.71 -4.84 25.58
CA SER A 29 -23.00 -4.16 26.86
C SER A 29 -23.49 -2.72 26.69
N LEU A 30 -23.27 -2.10 25.54
CA LEU A 30 -23.70 -0.73 25.27
C LEU A 30 -25.13 -0.61 24.75
N HIS A 31 -25.81 -1.70 24.45
CA HIS A 31 -27.20 -1.74 23.97
C HIS A 31 -27.51 -0.71 22.86
N LEU A 32 -26.60 -0.59 21.88
CA LEU A 32 -26.73 0.38 20.78
C LEU A 32 -27.91 -0.03 19.87
N ASP A 33 -28.66 0.97 19.39
CA ASP A 33 -29.61 0.75 18.31
C ASP A 33 -28.90 0.32 17.01
N ALA A 34 -29.62 -0.34 16.10
CA ALA A 34 -29.08 -0.93 14.90
C ALA A 34 -28.37 0.11 13.99
N ALA A 35 -28.92 1.32 13.87
CA ALA A 35 -28.38 2.36 13.02
C ALA A 35 -27.05 2.92 13.59
N THR A 36 -26.99 3.09 14.90
CA THR A 36 -25.76 3.51 15.60
C THR A 36 -24.69 2.43 15.53
N LEU A 37 -25.05 1.16 15.72
CA LEU A 37 -24.12 0.03 15.60
C LEU A 37 -23.53 -0.05 14.19
N GLU A 38 -24.34 0.11 13.15
CA GLU A 38 -23.85 0.13 11.77
C GLU A 38 -22.83 1.25 11.52
N LYS A 39 -23.12 2.47 12.01
CA LYS A 39 -22.20 3.62 11.90
C LYS A 39 -20.87 3.37 12.61
N VAL A 40 -20.92 2.82 13.83
CA VAL A 40 -19.74 2.48 14.64
C VAL A 40 -18.88 1.43 13.91
N GLN A 41 -19.49 0.36 13.41
CA GLN A 41 -18.79 -0.67 12.65
C GLN A 41 -18.21 -0.13 11.33
N ALA A 42 -18.95 0.74 10.64
CA ALA A 42 -18.49 1.35 9.40
C ALA A 42 -17.28 2.26 9.65
N TYR A 43 -17.28 3.03 10.73
CA TYR A 43 -16.12 3.85 11.13
C TYR A 43 -14.93 2.99 11.55
N ASP A 44 -15.14 1.91 12.28
CA ASP A 44 -14.07 0.97 12.65
C ASP A 44 -13.41 0.34 11.42
N ARG A 45 -14.21 -0.12 10.45
CA ARG A 45 -13.68 -0.62 9.16
C ARG A 45 -12.89 0.46 8.42
N TYR A 46 -13.33 1.71 8.48
CA TYR A 46 -12.64 2.84 7.85
C TYR A 46 -11.27 3.09 8.49
N ARG A 47 -11.18 3.25 9.82
CA ARG A 47 -9.92 3.50 10.54
C ARG A 47 -8.94 2.33 10.46
N THR A 48 -9.46 1.10 10.43
CA THR A 48 -8.65 -0.11 10.22
C THR A 48 -7.99 -0.08 8.84
N ARG A 49 -8.73 0.30 7.78
CA ARG A 49 -8.17 0.47 6.43
C ARG A 49 -7.14 1.59 6.36
N GLU A 50 -7.36 2.71 7.06
CA GLU A 50 -6.38 3.81 7.16
C GLU A 50 -5.07 3.34 7.82
N THR A 51 -5.16 2.56 8.89
CA THR A 51 -3.99 2.00 9.59
C THR A 51 -3.24 1.00 8.73
N LEU A 52 -3.97 0.11 8.04
CA LEU A 52 -3.38 -0.84 7.11
C LEU A 52 -2.69 -0.13 5.94
N GLN A 53 -3.30 0.95 5.44
CA GLN A 53 -2.71 1.78 4.40
C GLN A 53 -1.35 2.34 4.83
N ARG A 54 -1.23 2.87 6.06
CA ARG A 54 0.05 3.38 6.59
C ARG A 54 1.13 2.29 6.62
N LYS A 55 0.80 1.08 7.08
CA LYS A 55 1.72 -0.07 7.05
C LYS A 55 2.17 -0.40 5.63
N ARG A 56 1.23 -0.43 4.67
CA ARG A 56 1.50 -0.68 3.25
C ARG A 56 2.34 0.42 2.62
N ALA A 57 2.06 1.70 2.94
CA ALA A 57 2.86 2.82 2.47
C ALA A 57 4.32 2.73 2.91
N LYS A 58 4.57 2.37 4.19
CA LYS A 58 5.94 2.09 4.68
C LYS A 58 6.62 0.97 3.88
N GLN A 59 5.90 -0.10 3.55
CA GLN A 59 6.45 -1.21 2.75
C GLN A 59 6.76 -0.79 1.31
N ALA A 60 5.84 -0.05 0.66
CA ALA A 60 6.03 0.47 -0.69
C ALA A 60 7.24 1.41 -0.75
N LEU A 61 7.38 2.30 0.23
CA LEU A 61 8.47 3.24 0.33
C LEU A 61 9.83 2.52 0.54
N ARG A 62 9.89 1.53 1.44
CA ARG A 62 11.10 0.70 1.62
C ARG A 62 11.51 0.00 0.33
N PHE A 63 10.55 -0.55 -0.41
CA PHE A 63 10.86 -1.15 -1.72
C PHE A 63 11.38 -0.11 -2.71
N ALA A 64 10.70 1.04 -2.85
CA ALA A 64 11.10 2.10 -3.77
C ALA A 64 12.51 2.62 -3.47
N ARG A 65 12.87 2.84 -2.21
CA ARG A 65 14.22 3.24 -1.77
C ARG A 65 15.31 2.25 -2.19
N LYS A 66 15.02 0.94 -2.13
CA LYS A 66 15.96 -0.11 -2.60
C LYS A 66 16.18 -0.08 -4.12
N GLN A 67 15.41 0.69 -4.87
CA GLN A 67 15.58 0.83 -6.31
C GLN A 67 16.41 2.07 -6.70
N ILE A 68 16.80 2.91 -5.75
CA ILE A 68 17.67 4.08 -6.01
C ILE A 68 18.93 3.61 -6.72
N GLY A 69 19.36 4.39 -7.72
CA GLY A 69 20.52 4.08 -8.57
C GLY A 69 20.22 3.21 -9.78
N LYS A 70 19.07 2.51 -9.84
CA LYS A 70 18.68 1.75 -11.04
C LYS A 70 18.37 2.68 -12.22
N PRO A 71 18.70 2.28 -13.45
CA PRO A 71 18.50 3.12 -14.62
C PRO A 71 17.01 3.35 -14.91
N TYR A 72 16.69 4.50 -15.47
CA TYR A 72 15.40 4.70 -16.12
C TYR A 72 15.33 3.80 -17.38
N ARG A 73 14.21 3.10 -17.53
CA ARG A 73 13.90 2.33 -18.73
C ARG A 73 12.43 2.58 -19.10
N TRP A 74 12.21 3.10 -20.30
CA TRP A 74 10.84 3.28 -20.81
C TRP A 74 10.10 1.93 -20.81
N GLY A 75 8.89 1.89 -20.26
CA GLY A 75 8.16 0.64 -20.09
C GLY A 75 8.65 -0.26 -18.95
N GLY A 76 9.74 0.08 -18.28
CA GLY A 76 10.38 -0.74 -17.24
C GLY A 76 9.57 -0.86 -15.95
N THR A 77 9.54 -2.09 -15.39
CA THR A 77 8.80 -2.42 -14.15
C THR A 77 9.59 -3.34 -13.21
N GLY A 78 10.86 -3.59 -13.46
CA GLY A 78 11.62 -4.64 -12.77
C GLY A 78 13.13 -4.43 -12.66
N ALA A 79 13.86 -5.54 -12.58
CA ALA A 79 15.28 -5.55 -12.25
C ALA A 79 16.17 -4.78 -13.24
N GLY A 80 15.84 -4.77 -14.53
CA GLY A 80 16.58 -4.03 -15.55
C GLY A 80 16.37 -2.52 -15.55
N GLY A 81 15.46 -2.00 -14.73
CA GLY A 81 15.16 -0.57 -14.61
C GLY A 81 13.66 -0.30 -14.56
N TYR A 82 13.33 0.97 -14.37
CA TYR A 82 11.97 1.44 -14.19
C TYR A 82 11.69 2.69 -15.00
N ASP A 83 10.47 2.85 -15.49
CA ASP A 83 9.93 4.18 -15.73
C ASP A 83 9.21 4.72 -14.49
N CYS A 84 8.74 5.97 -14.55
CA CYS A 84 8.14 6.64 -13.38
C CYS A 84 6.95 5.87 -12.80
N SER A 85 5.99 5.47 -13.61
CA SER A 85 4.77 4.76 -13.17
C SER A 85 5.02 3.29 -12.88
N GLY A 86 5.94 2.65 -13.59
CA GLY A 86 6.34 1.25 -13.35
C GLY A 86 6.99 1.07 -11.99
N LEU A 87 7.82 2.03 -11.56
CA LEU A 87 8.40 2.05 -10.22
C LEU A 87 7.30 2.14 -9.14
N MET A 88 6.33 3.04 -9.31
CA MET A 88 5.21 3.19 -8.40
C MET A 88 4.36 1.92 -8.33
N MET A 89 4.05 1.34 -9.50
CA MET A 89 3.30 0.08 -9.58
C MET A 89 4.03 -1.07 -8.88
N ALA A 90 5.32 -1.23 -9.10
CA ALA A 90 6.12 -2.29 -8.48
C ALA A 90 6.18 -2.11 -6.95
N ALA A 91 6.38 -0.88 -6.48
CA ALA A 91 6.46 -0.55 -5.06
C ALA A 91 5.13 -0.87 -4.33
N TRP A 92 4.02 -0.43 -4.86
CA TRP A 92 2.71 -0.67 -4.26
C TRP A 92 2.26 -2.12 -4.38
N ARG A 93 2.58 -2.80 -5.50
CA ARG A 93 2.36 -4.25 -5.64
C ARG A 93 3.10 -5.03 -4.55
N ARG A 94 4.36 -4.66 -4.25
CA ARG A 94 5.14 -5.28 -3.15
C ARG A 94 4.50 -5.08 -1.79
N ALA A 95 3.74 -4.00 -1.61
CA ALA A 95 2.97 -3.70 -0.40
C ALA A 95 1.55 -4.30 -0.41
N GLY A 96 1.20 -5.15 -1.38
CA GLY A 96 -0.11 -5.78 -1.51
C GLY A 96 -1.21 -4.85 -2.02
N VAL A 97 -0.85 -3.77 -2.73
CA VAL A 97 -1.81 -2.85 -3.36
C VAL A 97 -1.58 -2.82 -4.86
N LYS A 98 -2.58 -3.21 -5.63
CA LYS A 98 -2.56 -3.14 -7.09
C LYS A 98 -2.97 -1.73 -7.54
N ILE A 99 -2.12 -1.08 -8.33
CA ILE A 99 -2.41 0.18 -9.02
C ILE A 99 -2.14 0.03 -10.52
N PRO A 100 -2.78 0.83 -11.38
CA PRO A 100 -2.60 0.75 -12.82
C PRO A 100 -1.15 0.96 -13.27
N ARG A 101 -0.84 0.53 -14.51
CA ARG A 101 0.50 0.63 -15.11
C ARG A 101 0.91 2.07 -15.42
N VAL A 102 0.01 2.87 -15.99
CA VAL A 102 0.33 4.20 -16.51
C VAL A 102 -0.13 5.31 -15.57
N THR A 103 0.58 6.43 -15.59
CA THR A 103 0.40 7.58 -14.70
C THR A 103 -1.03 8.09 -14.64
N TYR A 104 -1.63 8.36 -15.80
CA TYR A 104 -3.00 8.88 -15.88
C TYR A 104 -4.02 7.94 -15.22
N ALA A 105 -3.89 6.63 -15.49
CA ALA A 105 -4.76 5.64 -14.88
C ALA A 105 -4.51 5.48 -13.36
N GLN A 106 -3.26 5.61 -12.91
CA GLN A 106 -2.93 5.64 -11.47
C GLN A 106 -3.65 6.78 -10.78
N TYR A 107 -3.60 8.00 -11.34
CA TYR A 107 -4.32 9.13 -10.79
C TYR A 107 -5.84 8.91 -10.79
N ARG A 108 -6.40 8.45 -11.91
CA ARG A 108 -7.85 8.31 -12.07
C ARG A 108 -8.45 7.23 -11.17
N ARG A 109 -7.81 6.03 -11.10
CA ARG A 109 -8.37 4.84 -10.45
C ARG A 109 -8.04 4.70 -8.96
N VAL A 110 -7.15 5.53 -8.42
CA VAL A 110 -6.95 5.58 -6.95
C VAL A 110 -7.93 6.58 -6.37
N ASP A 111 -8.88 6.10 -5.57
CA ASP A 111 -10.02 6.90 -5.10
C ASP A 111 -9.61 8.05 -4.19
N ARG A 112 -8.69 7.83 -3.25
CA ARG A 112 -8.26 8.85 -2.30
C ARG A 112 -7.38 9.89 -2.99
N LYS A 113 -7.97 11.04 -3.32
CA LYS A 113 -7.23 12.23 -3.77
C LYS A 113 -6.68 13.00 -2.56
N VAL A 114 -5.51 13.60 -2.73
CA VAL A 114 -4.80 14.28 -1.64
C VAL A 114 -4.36 15.67 -2.10
N GLY A 115 -4.63 16.67 -1.28
CA GLY A 115 -4.12 18.02 -1.48
C GLY A 115 -2.63 18.12 -1.14
N ILE A 116 -1.95 19.11 -1.70
CA ILE A 116 -0.51 19.33 -1.51
C ILE A 116 -0.11 19.52 -0.04
N GLY A 117 -0.98 20.17 0.77
CA GLY A 117 -0.76 20.37 2.21
C GLY A 117 -1.01 19.13 3.08
N SER A 118 -1.58 18.06 2.51
CA SER A 118 -1.95 16.83 3.23
C SER A 118 -1.13 15.62 2.81
N LEU A 119 -0.01 15.84 2.12
CA LEU A 119 0.88 14.78 1.64
C LEU A 119 1.51 14.00 2.79
N LYS A 120 1.51 12.67 2.67
CA LYS A 120 2.16 11.74 3.60
C LYS A 120 3.10 10.81 2.84
N PRO A 121 4.18 10.30 3.48
CA PRO A 121 5.08 9.35 2.86
C PRO A 121 4.33 8.16 2.24
N GLY A 122 4.62 7.86 0.97
CA GLY A 122 3.92 6.87 0.17
C GLY A 122 2.90 7.46 -0.81
N ASP A 123 2.39 8.67 -0.60
CA ASP A 123 1.49 9.31 -1.57
C ASP A 123 2.16 9.46 -2.94
N LEU A 124 1.41 9.25 -3.99
CA LEU A 124 1.87 9.47 -5.36
C LEU A 124 1.58 10.90 -5.77
N ILE A 125 2.62 11.63 -6.18
CA ILE A 125 2.55 13.00 -6.65
C ILE A 125 2.67 13.00 -8.17
N PHE A 126 1.76 13.68 -8.84
CA PHE A 126 1.73 13.80 -10.30
C PHE A 126 2.17 15.20 -10.75
N PHE A 127 2.87 15.24 -11.88
CA PHE A 127 3.44 16.44 -12.47
C PHE A 127 3.07 16.55 -13.94
N HIS A 128 3.26 17.76 -14.54
CA HIS A 128 3.13 18.01 -15.97
C HIS A 128 1.82 17.43 -16.56
N GLY A 129 0.67 17.84 -16.04
CA GLY A 129 -0.61 17.32 -16.51
C GLY A 129 -0.81 15.82 -16.29
N ARG A 130 -0.08 15.22 -15.34
CA ARG A 130 -0.07 13.78 -15.02
C ARG A 130 0.71 12.89 -15.98
N SER A 131 1.64 13.46 -16.74
CA SER A 131 2.56 12.66 -17.57
C SER A 131 3.71 12.05 -16.75
N HIS A 132 3.98 12.56 -15.54
CA HIS A 132 5.02 12.06 -14.64
C HIS A 132 4.48 11.83 -13.23
N VAL A 133 5.09 10.86 -12.53
CA VAL A 133 4.72 10.50 -11.16
C VAL A 133 5.95 10.18 -10.32
N GLY A 134 5.88 10.53 -9.03
CA GLY A 134 6.83 10.12 -8.01
C GLY A 134 6.14 9.81 -6.69
N MET A 135 6.85 9.18 -5.76
CA MET A 135 6.36 8.87 -4.42
C MET A 135 6.89 9.90 -3.42
N TYR A 136 6.00 10.54 -2.69
CA TYR A 136 6.38 11.44 -1.60
C TYR A 136 7.10 10.66 -0.49
N VAL A 137 8.26 11.14 -0.04
CA VAL A 137 9.08 10.47 0.98
C VAL A 137 9.15 11.24 2.30
N GLY A 138 8.40 12.34 2.41
CA GLY A 138 8.44 13.25 3.54
C GLY A 138 9.39 14.44 3.33
N HIS A 139 9.33 15.42 4.24
CA HIS A 139 10.24 16.57 4.31
C HIS A 139 10.45 17.31 2.97
N GLY A 140 9.37 17.49 2.20
CA GLY A 140 9.43 18.17 0.91
C GLY A 140 10.31 17.46 -0.12
N ARG A 141 10.37 16.12 -0.10
CA ARG A 141 11.14 15.29 -1.06
C ARG A 141 10.26 14.21 -1.68
N PHE A 142 10.62 13.75 -2.87
CA PHE A 142 9.94 12.65 -3.55
C PHE A 142 10.94 11.77 -4.32
N LEU A 143 10.61 10.49 -4.39
CA LEU A 143 11.39 9.46 -5.08
C LEU A 143 10.74 9.17 -6.43
N HIS A 144 11.53 9.11 -7.50
CA HIS A 144 11.04 8.83 -8.84
C HIS A 144 12.11 8.23 -9.76
N ALA A 145 11.68 7.70 -10.91
CA ALA A 145 12.51 7.44 -12.09
C ALA A 145 12.30 8.60 -13.07
N PRO A 146 13.27 9.52 -13.25
CA PRO A 146 13.00 10.81 -13.90
C PRO A 146 12.70 10.72 -15.39
N ASN A 147 13.70 10.31 -16.20
CA ASN A 147 13.68 10.25 -17.67
C ASN A 147 14.83 9.38 -18.19
N SER A 148 14.87 9.14 -19.49
CA SER A 148 15.96 8.42 -20.16
C SER A 148 17.33 9.04 -19.85
N GLY A 149 18.33 8.19 -19.67
CA GLY A 149 19.69 8.59 -19.26
C GLY A 149 19.88 8.81 -17.75
N ALA A 150 18.81 8.99 -17.00
CA ALA A 150 18.88 9.19 -15.56
C ALA A 150 18.65 7.89 -14.77
N ARG A 151 18.86 7.99 -13.45
CA ARG A 151 18.65 6.89 -12.49
C ARG A 151 17.56 7.24 -11.49
N VAL A 152 16.94 6.22 -10.91
CA VAL A 152 16.01 6.38 -9.78
C VAL A 152 16.71 7.14 -8.66
N ARG A 153 16.07 8.21 -8.17
CA ARG A 153 16.64 9.09 -7.15
C ARG A 153 15.55 9.79 -6.34
N ILE A 154 15.99 10.51 -5.30
CA ILE A 154 15.15 11.41 -4.52
C ILE A 154 15.47 12.84 -4.91
N ASP A 155 14.45 13.61 -5.28
CA ASP A 155 14.54 15.03 -5.61
C ASP A 155 13.76 15.89 -4.60
N ARG A 156 14.08 17.19 -4.51
CA ARG A 156 13.35 18.16 -3.69
C ARG A 156 12.00 18.50 -4.34
N PHE A 157 10.95 18.51 -3.54
CA PHE A 157 9.62 19.01 -3.93
C PHE A 157 9.53 20.50 -3.60
N GLY A 158 10.44 21.30 -4.18
CA GLY A 158 10.54 22.74 -4.00
C GLY A 158 9.57 23.54 -4.90
N ALA A 159 9.71 24.87 -4.91
CA ALA A 159 8.79 25.79 -5.60
C ALA A 159 8.59 25.45 -7.09
N ALA A 160 9.66 25.13 -7.83
CA ALA A 160 9.56 24.76 -9.24
C ALA A 160 8.70 23.49 -9.45
N ARG A 161 8.93 22.45 -8.65
CA ARG A 161 8.12 21.21 -8.71
C ARG A 161 6.67 21.40 -8.23
N LYS A 162 6.45 22.29 -7.24
CA LYS A 162 5.10 22.65 -6.80
C LYS A 162 4.29 23.35 -7.88
N ARG A 163 4.91 24.17 -8.72
CA ARG A 163 4.24 24.79 -9.90
C ARG A 163 3.80 23.75 -10.95
N GLN A 164 4.51 22.64 -11.05
CA GLN A 164 4.21 21.53 -11.97
C GLN A 164 3.24 20.49 -11.38
N PHE A 165 2.81 20.68 -10.12
CA PHE A 165 1.93 19.76 -9.40
C PHE A 165 0.56 19.64 -10.10
N ALA A 166 0.19 18.42 -10.48
CA ALA A 166 -1.06 18.10 -11.18
C ALA A 166 -1.99 17.19 -10.34
N GLY A 167 -1.73 17.10 -9.04
CA GLY A 167 -2.51 16.34 -8.08
C GLY A 167 -1.72 15.23 -7.38
N ALA A 168 -2.32 14.65 -6.35
CA ALA A 168 -1.77 13.51 -5.65
C ALA A 168 -2.86 12.51 -5.26
N VAL A 169 -2.45 11.26 -5.02
CA VAL A 169 -3.35 10.19 -4.57
C VAL A 169 -2.68 9.35 -3.48
N ARG A 170 -3.51 8.71 -2.63
CA ARG A 170 -3.05 7.81 -1.56
C ARG A 170 -3.51 6.39 -1.85
N PRO A 171 -2.66 5.55 -2.48
CA PRO A 171 -3.05 4.18 -2.79
C PRO A 171 -3.34 3.35 -1.55
N GLY A 172 -4.33 2.47 -1.65
CA GLY A 172 -4.74 1.58 -0.58
C GLY A 172 -5.52 2.22 0.57
N ALA A 173 -5.69 3.55 0.56
CA ALA A 173 -6.59 4.23 1.49
C ALA A 173 -8.05 4.11 1.02
N PRO A 174 -9.02 4.04 1.94
CA PRO A 174 -10.43 4.16 1.58
C PRO A 174 -10.70 5.56 1.02
N ALA A 175 -11.76 5.73 0.22
CA ALA A 175 -12.24 7.03 -0.18
C ALA A 175 -12.46 7.92 1.05
N TYR A 176 -12.26 9.24 0.89
CA TYR A 176 -12.50 10.16 2.01
C TYR A 176 -13.96 10.11 2.42
N ARG A 177 -14.20 10.00 3.72
CA ARG A 177 -15.52 10.09 4.32
C ARG A 177 -15.43 10.93 5.58
N GLU A 178 -16.35 11.86 5.73
CA GLU A 178 -16.52 12.62 6.96
C GLU A 178 -17.35 11.80 7.95
N TRP A 179 -16.95 11.82 9.21
CA TRP A 179 -17.59 11.08 10.29
C TRP A 179 -18.01 12.06 11.39
N SER A 180 -19.24 11.90 11.91
CA SER A 180 -19.72 12.74 13.00
C SER A 180 -18.81 12.62 14.24
N PRO A 181 -18.65 13.71 15.01
CA PRO A 181 -17.92 13.69 16.27
C PRO A 181 -18.44 12.59 17.20
N SER A 182 -19.75 12.45 17.34
CA SER A 182 -20.40 11.45 18.21
C SER A 182 -20.00 10.01 17.88
N VAL A 183 -19.92 9.65 16.58
CA VAL A 183 -19.46 8.29 16.18
C VAL A 183 -17.98 8.10 16.53
N ARG A 184 -17.15 9.14 16.36
CA ARG A 184 -15.72 9.04 16.71
C ARG A 184 -15.52 8.86 18.21
N GLU A 185 -16.16 9.68 19.03
CA GLU A 185 -16.11 9.63 20.50
C GLU A 185 -16.64 8.30 21.04
N LEU A 186 -17.74 7.79 20.48
CA LEU A 186 -18.30 6.50 20.86
C LEU A 186 -17.30 5.37 20.59
N VAL A 187 -16.65 5.35 19.44
CA VAL A 187 -15.64 4.33 19.10
C VAL A 187 -14.42 4.45 20.01
N GLU A 188 -13.96 5.65 20.33
CA GLU A 188 -12.86 5.86 21.29
C GLU A 188 -13.24 5.36 22.70
N LYS A 189 -14.50 5.56 23.13
CA LYS A 189 -15.01 5.01 24.39
C LYS A 189 -14.98 3.47 24.37
N ILE A 190 -15.45 2.85 23.28
CA ILE A 190 -15.41 1.39 23.11
C ILE A 190 -13.97 0.86 23.15
N ASP A 191 -13.01 1.58 22.55
CA ASP A 191 -11.60 1.19 22.58
C ASP A 191 -11.03 1.23 24.00
N ARG A 192 -11.33 2.28 24.78
CA ARG A 192 -10.90 2.37 26.19
C ARG A 192 -11.48 1.21 27.02
N MET A 193 -12.79 0.99 26.99
CA MET A 193 -13.45 -0.12 27.69
C MET A 193 -12.88 -1.49 27.25
N SER A 194 -12.55 -1.64 25.98
CA SER A 194 -11.97 -2.88 25.46
C SER A 194 -10.52 -3.08 25.93
N ALA A 195 -9.77 -2.01 26.13
CA ALA A 195 -8.41 -2.05 26.68
C ALA A 195 -8.41 -2.40 28.17
N GLU A 196 -9.29 -1.77 28.95
CA GLU A 196 -9.50 -2.07 30.38
C GLU A 196 -9.85 -3.54 30.56
N LYS A 197 -10.85 -4.05 29.82
CA LYS A 197 -11.26 -5.45 29.90
C LYS A 197 -10.14 -6.44 29.53
N ARG A 198 -9.20 -6.05 28.67
CA ARG A 198 -8.03 -6.89 28.35
C ARG A 198 -6.98 -6.87 29.46
N ALA A 199 -6.82 -5.75 30.15
CA ALA A 199 -5.90 -5.61 31.27
C ALA A 199 -6.33 -6.45 32.46
N ASP A 200 -7.64 -6.64 32.66
CA ASP A 200 -8.20 -7.46 33.74
C ASP A 200 -8.18 -8.98 33.43
N GLN A 201 -7.80 -9.39 32.22
CA GLN A 201 -7.65 -10.81 31.89
C GLN A 201 -6.25 -11.29 32.24
N PRO A 202 -6.10 -12.39 33.00
CA PRO A 202 -4.79 -12.98 33.26
C PRO A 202 -4.10 -13.37 31.95
N PRO A 203 -2.75 -13.28 31.87
CA PRO A 203 -2.02 -13.63 30.66
C PRO A 203 -2.29 -15.10 30.28
N ASP A 204 -2.44 -15.37 28.99
CA ASP A 204 -2.75 -16.69 28.39
C ASP A 204 -1.73 -17.82 28.72
N SER A 205 -0.67 -17.52 29.48
CA SER A 205 0.36 -18.47 29.89
C SER A 205 -0.10 -19.57 30.87
N GLU A 206 -1.31 -19.45 31.45
CA GLU A 206 -1.85 -20.49 32.36
C GLU A 206 -2.89 -21.42 31.69
N ARG A 207 -3.19 -21.25 30.44
CA ARG A 207 -3.97 -22.26 29.70
C ARG A 207 -3.04 -23.40 29.28
N THR A 208 -2.83 -24.32 30.21
CA THR A 208 -2.28 -25.65 29.87
C THR A 208 -3.12 -26.25 28.72
N PRO A 209 -2.51 -26.67 27.61
CA PRO A 209 -3.25 -27.37 26.56
C PRO A 209 -3.82 -28.64 27.19
N GLN A 210 -5.13 -28.73 27.34
CA GLN A 210 -5.78 -30.00 27.64
C GLN A 210 -5.56 -30.89 26.43
N ILE A 211 -4.58 -31.78 26.56
CA ILE A 211 -4.36 -32.88 25.61
C ILE A 211 -5.60 -33.79 25.77
N PRO A 212 -6.39 -33.98 24.72
CA PRO A 212 -7.52 -34.93 24.80
C PRO A 212 -6.95 -36.33 25.11
N PRO A 213 -7.64 -37.11 25.96
CA PRO A 213 -7.16 -38.45 26.31
C PRO A 213 -7.01 -39.29 25.03
N SER A 214 -5.82 -39.79 24.80
CA SER A 214 -5.53 -40.70 23.69
C SER A 214 -6.32 -42.00 23.90
N HIS A 215 -7.32 -42.22 23.08
CA HIS A 215 -7.95 -43.52 22.97
C HIS A 215 -6.96 -44.52 22.42
N HIS A 216 -6.44 -45.40 23.28
CA HIS A 216 -5.73 -46.57 22.87
C HIS A 216 -6.72 -47.51 22.13
N THR A 217 -6.76 -47.40 20.82
CA THR A 217 -7.32 -48.49 20.00
C THR A 217 -6.26 -49.54 19.76
N ASN A 218 -6.47 -50.67 20.41
CA ASN A 218 -5.80 -51.92 20.10
C ASN A 218 -5.89 -52.22 18.60
N ASN A 219 -4.83 -52.08 17.86
CA ASN A 219 -4.81 -52.45 16.45
C ASN A 219 -4.21 -53.86 16.31
N LYS A 220 -5.10 -54.76 16.01
CA LYS A 220 -4.81 -56.14 15.62
C LYS A 220 -3.93 -56.15 14.36
N LYS A 221 -2.85 -56.88 14.45
CA LYS A 221 -1.93 -57.27 13.40
C LYS A 221 -2.66 -57.72 12.14
N SER A 222 -2.49 -57.07 11.04
CA SER A 222 -2.92 -57.51 9.72
C SER A 222 -1.68 -57.68 8.87
N ASP A 223 -1.42 -58.93 8.50
CA ASP A 223 -0.39 -59.34 7.59
C ASP A 223 -0.77 -58.92 6.16
N ASN A 224 0.06 -58.13 5.52
CA ASN A 224 0.01 -57.91 4.07
C ASN A 224 1.42 -58.01 3.50
N PRO A 225 1.60 -58.71 2.34
CA PRO A 225 2.89 -58.99 1.75
C PRO A 225 3.47 -57.79 1.01
N PRO A 226 4.80 -57.78 0.70
CA PRO A 226 5.50 -56.64 0.11
C PRO A 226 5.15 -56.44 -1.37
N ILE A 227 4.87 -55.23 -1.75
CA ILE A 227 4.63 -54.81 -3.13
C ILE A 227 5.98 -54.49 -3.78
N THR A 228 6.28 -55.22 -4.83
CA THR A 228 7.43 -55.09 -5.74
C THR A 228 7.37 -53.77 -6.52
N ALA A 229 8.49 -53.09 -6.65
CA ALA A 229 8.65 -51.89 -7.46
C ALA A 229 8.63 -52.20 -8.97
N PRO A 230 8.02 -51.37 -9.82
CA PRO A 230 8.20 -51.46 -11.27
C PRO A 230 9.26 -50.52 -11.80
N GLY A 231 9.97 -51.05 -12.72
CA GLY A 231 11.05 -50.71 -13.58
C GLY A 231 11.19 -49.31 -14.17
N HIS A 232 12.42 -49.11 -14.39
CA HIS A 232 13.11 -48.09 -15.20
C HIS A 232 12.55 -47.99 -16.62
N ILE A 233 12.24 -46.76 -17.08
CA ILE A 233 11.95 -46.45 -18.49
C ILE A 233 13.11 -45.59 -19.04
N PRO A 234 13.71 -45.98 -20.21
CA PRO A 234 14.87 -45.27 -20.75
C PRO A 234 14.49 -43.97 -21.46
N ALA A 235 15.37 -43.00 -21.40
CA ALA A 235 15.29 -41.71 -22.11
C ALA A 235 15.39 -41.91 -23.62
N GLU A 236 14.43 -41.34 -24.34
CA GLU A 236 14.44 -41.24 -25.80
C GLU A 236 15.03 -39.89 -26.24
N LYS A 237 15.95 -40.02 -27.17
CA LYS A 237 16.83 -39.04 -27.78
C LYS A 237 16.07 -38.28 -28.89
N ALA A 238 15.81 -37.01 -28.74
CA ALA A 238 15.30 -36.17 -29.82
C ALA A 238 16.42 -35.45 -30.53
N ALA A 239 16.50 -35.64 -31.85
CA ALA A 239 17.42 -34.98 -32.78
C ALA A 239 16.88 -33.64 -33.27
N PRO A 240 17.74 -32.72 -33.77
CA PRO A 240 17.36 -31.36 -34.18
C PRO A 240 16.85 -31.31 -35.63
N PRO A 241 15.99 -30.38 -36.02
CA PRO A 241 15.71 -30.06 -37.41
C PRO A 241 16.64 -28.97 -37.93
N GLY A 242 17.28 -29.28 -39.03
CA GLY A 242 18.04 -28.35 -39.85
C GLY A 242 17.17 -27.56 -40.83
N GLY A 243 17.56 -26.38 -41.10
CA GLY A 243 18.02 -25.83 -42.37
C GLY A 243 16.98 -25.27 -43.37
N HIS A 244 17.41 -24.09 -43.86
CA HIS A 244 17.19 -23.42 -45.12
C HIS A 244 15.95 -22.53 -45.25
N SER A 245 16.24 -21.17 -45.28
CA SER A 245 16.53 -20.40 -46.50
C SER A 245 15.27 -19.93 -47.26
N THR A 246 15.04 -18.65 -47.32
CA THR A 246 15.23 -17.73 -48.43
C THR A 246 14.51 -16.42 -48.18
N ARG A 247 15.24 -15.32 -48.32
CA ARG A 247 14.67 -14.00 -48.67
C ARG A 247 14.22 -14.02 -50.15
N PRO A 248 13.26 -13.21 -50.52
CA PRO A 248 13.57 -12.11 -51.43
C PRO A 248 12.98 -10.75 -51.06
N ASP A 249 13.76 -9.80 -51.41
CA ASP A 249 13.69 -8.44 -51.91
C ASP A 249 12.35 -7.72 -52.11
N ASP A 250 12.48 -6.44 -51.74
CA ASP A 250 12.03 -5.19 -52.38
C ASP A 250 10.64 -5.13 -53.07
N SER A 251 9.79 -4.23 -52.54
CA SER A 251 9.26 -3.19 -53.40
C SER A 251 8.61 -2.05 -52.59
N ALA A 252 9.00 -0.85 -52.92
CA ALA A 252 8.43 0.42 -52.51
C ALA A 252 6.97 0.56 -52.96
N ALA A 253 6.10 1.07 -52.06
CA ALA A 253 4.88 1.73 -52.48
C ALA A 253 4.54 2.89 -51.57
N GLN A 254 4.54 4.07 -52.18
CA GLN A 254 4.22 5.39 -51.64
C GLN A 254 2.78 5.46 -51.15
N ALA A 255 2.60 6.20 -50.04
CA ALA A 255 1.31 6.60 -49.50
C ALA A 255 0.64 7.70 -50.38
N PRO A 256 -0.68 7.73 -50.51
CA PRO A 256 -1.39 8.94 -50.90
C PRO A 256 -1.78 9.77 -49.68
N ARG A 257 -1.50 11.05 -49.78
CA ARG A 257 -2.05 12.11 -48.90
C ARG A 257 -3.54 12.25 -49.22
N SER A 258 -4.37 12.23 -48.20
CA SER A 258 -5.75 12.71 -48.31
C SER A 258 -6.10 13.64 -47.14
N ASP A 259 -6.38 14.81 -47.50
CA ASP A 259 -7.18 15.90 -47.01
C ASP A 259 -7.76 15.81 -45.58
N ARG A 260 -7.37 16.83 -44.82
CA ARG A 260 -7.88 17.21 -43.52
C ARG A 260 -9.06 18.17 -43.70
N PRO A 261 -10.25 17.90 -43.19
CA PRO A 261 -11.20 18.97 -42.95
C PRO A 261 -10.95 19.60 -41.60
N SER A 262 -10.75 20.89 -41.63
CA SER A 262 -10.77 21.80 -40.45
C SER A 262 -12.16 21.75 -39.82
N ASN A 263 -12.22 21.30 -38.57
CA ASN A 263 -13.43 21.52 -37.79
C ASN A 263 -13.03 22.28 -36.51
N GLU A 264 -13.25 23.58 -36.57
CA GLU A 264 -13.22 24.52 -35.46
C GLU A 264 -14.34 24.12 -34.50
N SER A 265 -14.00 23.47 -33.38
CA SER A 265 -14.91 23.26 -32.28
C SER A 265 -14.58 24.22 -31.16
N LYS A 266 -15.52 25.13 -30.93
CA LYS A 266 -15.65 26.10 -29.85
C LYS A 266 -15.23 25.55 -28.51
N PRO A 267 -14.44 26.27 -27.68
CA PRO A 267 -14.02 25.77 -26.37
C PRO A 267 -15.20 25.71 -25.40
N GLU A 268 -15.40 24.54 -24.82
CA GLU A 268 -16.32 24.34 -23.71
C GLU A 268 -15.89 25.14 -22.46
N PRO A 269 -16.85 25.69 -21.69
CA PRO A 269 -16.55 26.45 -20.50
C PRO A 269 -15.95 25.55 -19.40
N ARG A 270 -14.84 26.00 -18.81
CA ARG A 270 -14.18 25.35 -17.67
C ARG A 270 -15.14 25.23 -16.50
N PRO A 271 -15.25 24.07 -15.85
CA PRO A 271 -16.04 23.95 -14.64
C PRO A 271 -15.44 24.83 -13.54
N ARG A 272 -16.29 25.61 -12.88
CA ARG A 272 -15.96 26.46 -11.74
C ARG A 272 -15.26 25.64 -10.65
N ALA A 273 -14.17 26.18 -10.12
CA ALA A 273 -13.48 25.64 -8.97
C ALA A 273 -14.44 25.58 -7.77
N VAL A 274 -14.73 24.37 -7.32
CA VAL A 274 -15.41 24.15 -6.05
C VAL A 274 -14.42 24.47 -4.95
N ALA A 275 -14.69 25.52 -4.19
CA ALA A 275 -13.92 25.90 -3.03
C ALA A 275 -14.01 24.78 -1.97
N HIS A 276 -12.89 24.14 -1.68
CA HIS A 276 -12.81 23.22 -0.57
C HIS A 276 -12.74 24.01 0.75
N PRO A 277 -13.56 23.68 1.75
CA PRO A 277 -13.45 24.31 3.06
C PRO A 277 -12.08 24.01 3.68
N ARG A 278 -11.44 25.03 4.21
CA ARG A 278 -10.20 24.94 4.98
C ARG A 278 -10.50 24.14 6.25
N SER A 279 -10.05 22.90 6.33
CA SER A 279 -10.09 22.15 7.57
C SER A 279 -8.95 22.62 8.47
N PHE A 280 -9.30 23.36 9.52
CA PHE A 280 -8.46 23.56 10.70
C PHE A 280 -8.21 22.19 11.37
N TRP A 281 -6.98 21.74 11.36
CA TRP A 281 -6.51 20.67 12.23
C TRP A 281 -5.28 21.19 12.99
N ASN A 282 -5.51 21.77 14.18
CA ASN A 282 -4.50 22.00 15.19
C ASN A 282 -4.64 20.91 16.25
N GLY A 283 -3.80 19.90 16.19
CA GLY A 283 -3.60 18.92 17.27
C GLY A 283 -2.10 18.65 17.43
N PRO A 284 -1.55 18.69 18.65
CA PRO A 284 -0.15 18.37 18.92
C PRO A 284 0.01 16.85 18.78
N GLY A 285 0.51 16.39 17.65
CA GLY A 285 0.84 14.99 17.39
C GLY A 285 2.30 14.88 17.06
N THR A 286 3.08 14.30 17.98
CA THR A 286 4.43 13.81 17.73
C THR A 286 4.44 12.96 16.46
N GLU A 287 5.21 13.39 15.49
CA GLU A 287 5.35 12.80 14.16
C GLU A 287 6.01 11.40 14.27
N PRO A 288 5.31 10.28 14.02
CA PRO A 288 5.91 8.94 14.10
C PRO A 288 6.85 8.61 12.93
N TRP A 289 7.28 9.62 12.15
CA TRP A 289 8.09 9.46 10.94
C TRP A 289 9.55 9.90 11.10
N ALA A 290 9.98 10.31 12.28
CA ALA A 290 11.33 10.78 12.55
C ALA A 290 12.42 9.71 12.36
N GLU A 291 12.10 8.43 12.46
CA GLU A 291 13.04 7.31 12.34
C GLU A 291 13.62 7.07 10.92
N TYR A 292 13.15 7.81 9.90
CA TYR A 292 13.61 7.61 8.53
C TYR A 292 14.54 8.71 8.01
N ALA A 293 15.11 9.52 8.90
CA ALA A 293 15.90 10.71 8.55
C ALA A 293 17.43 10.51 8.61
N THR A 294 17.97 9.32 8.72
CA THR A 294 19.40 9.05 8.63
C THR A 294 19.82 8.58 7.24
N PRO A 295 20.99 9.00 6.73
CA PRO A 295 21.41 9.00 5.32
C PRO A 295 21.48 7.62 4.69
#